data_9f1359f697e0b6b65c56c2ab768aa618
#
_entry.id   9f1359f697e0b6b65c56c2ab768aa618
#
_cell.length_a   1.000
_cell.length_b   1.000
_cell.length_c   1.000
_cell.angle_alpha   90.00
_cell.angle_beta   90.00
_cell.angle_gamma   90.00
#
_symmetry.space_group_name_H-M   'P 1'
#
loop_
_entity.id
_entity.type
_entity.pdbx_description
1 polymer ?
#
loop_
_entity_poly.entity_id
_entity_poly.type
_entity_poly.pdbx_seq_one_letter_code
_entity_poly.pdbx_strand_id
1 'polypeptide(L)'
;IDVTFDELESTISADGSGVLSMPTDTRTKRQKGDDYPLAAASGIKKGWTEQADAFADYLKGMTAEKVAKLETEEDGKPKDADLLSSCTIAIDGYRDAVAKACANAEALGAAKGDRVSLGIEAANASSDVTATDDKDVNAQVDVTIVALTTDSDGRVTSAIGDMAEPALTVMSDGNV
;
A
#
# COMPACT_ATOMS: atom_id res chain seq x y z
N ILE A 1 -17.17 9.64 0.28
CA ILE A 1 -16.15 8.59 0.09
C ILE A 1 -16.28 7.59 1.23
N ASP A 2 -16.13 6.33 0.92
CA ASP A 2 -15.91 5.23 1.86
C ASP A 2 -14.71 4.45 1.35
N VAL A 3 -13.70 4.23 2.20
CA VAL A 3 -12.40 3.72 1.78
C VAL A 3 -11.81 2.81 2.85
N THR A 4 -11.04 1.82 2.41
CA THR A 4 -10.17 1.02 3.26
C THR A 4 -8.76 1.08 2.68
N PHE A 5 -7.78 1.37 3.53
CA PHE A 5 -6.38 1.41 3.13
C PHE A 5 -5.66 0.10 3.44
N ASP A 6 -4.76 -0.28 2.58
CA ASP A 6 -3.71 -1.25 2.85
C ASP A 6 -2.42 -0.81 2.16
N GLU A 7 -1.28 -1.29 2.64
CA GLU A 7 0.03 -0.91 2.10
C GLU A 7 1.00 -2.08 2.20
N LEU A 8 1.66 -2.39 1.09
CA LEU A 8 2.85 -3.23 1.09
C LEU A 8 4.09 -2.36 1.24
N GLU A 9 4.90 -2.67 2.25
CA GLU A 9 6.23 -2.10 2.43
C GLU A 9 7.25 -3.23 2.41
N SER A 10 8.14 -3.22 1.42
CA SER A 10 9.20 -4.20 1.22
C SER A 10 10.53 -3.50 0.98
N THR A 11 11.60 -4.04 1.55
CA THR A 11 12.96 -3.54 1.35
C THR A 11 13.79 -4.61 0.66
N ILE A 12 14.35 -4.27 -0.50
CA ILE A 12 15.42 -5.02 -1.14
C ILE A 12 16.72 -4.28 -0.81
N SER A 13 17.73 -4.98 -0.38
CA SER A 13 19.04 -4.42 -0.08
C SER A 13 20.14 -5.22 -0.78
N ALA A 14 21.26 -4.55 -1.06
CA ALA A 14 22.49 -5.20 -1.54
C ALA A 14 23.61 -4.97 -0.50
N ASP A 15 24.43 -5.98 -0.27
CA ASP A 15 25.63 -5.82 0.54
C ASP A 15 26.78 -5.20 -0.29
N GLY A 16 27.94 -4.93 0.36
CA GLY A 16 29.10 -4.35 -0.30
C GLY A 16 29.76 -5.23 -1.38
N SER A 17 29.28 -6.47 -1.56
CA SER A 17 29.70 -7.40 -2.60
C SER A 17 28.66 -7.56 -3.72
N GLY A 18 27.58 -6.76 -3.69
CA GLY A 18 26.49 -6.81 -4.66
C GLY A 18 25.54 -8.00 -4.47
N VAL A 19 25.59 -8.68 -3.31
CA VAL A 19 24.64 -9.76 -3.01
C VAL A 19 23.33 -9.16 -2.51
N LEU A 20 22.23 -9.51 -3.19
CA LEU A 20 20.89 -9.03 -2.87
C LEU A 20 20.28 -9.80 -1.70
N SER A 21 19.59 -9.08 -0.84
CA SER A 21 18.71 -9.62 0.19
C SER A 21 17.27 -9.29 -0.13
N MET A 22 16.48 -10.31 -0.42
CA MET A 22 15.05 -10.20 -0.71
C MET A 22 14.22 -10.14 0.58
N PRO A 23 13.08 -9.45 0.58
CA PRO A 23 12.19 -9.47 1.73
C PRO A 23 11.68 -10.89 2.00
N THR A 24 11.72 -11.31 3.25
CA THR A 24 11.21 -12.63 3.68
C THR A 24 9.74 -12.56 4.10
N ASP A 25 9.24 -11.37 4.42
CA ASP A 25 7.86 -11.11 4.80
C ASP A 25 7.22 -10.17 3.77
N THR A 26 6.37 -10.75 2.91
CA THR A 26 5.65 -10.05 1.85
C THR A 26 4.21 -9.68 2.26
N ARG A 27 3.86 -9.84 3.54
CA ARG A 27 2.56 -9.39 4.05
C ARG A 27 2.45 -7.87 3.99
N THR A 28 1.24 -7.38 3.72
CA THR A 28 0.92 -5.95 3.82
C THR A 28 0.95 -5.49 5.29
N LYS A 29 0.96 -4.18 5.52
CA LYS A 29 0.89 -3.60 6.88
C LYS A 29 -0.37 -4.05 7.62
N ARG A 30 -1.50 -4.14 6.94
CA ARG A 30 -2.75 -4.65 7.53
C ARG A 30 -2.68 -6.14 7.86
N GLN A 31 -2.08 -6.95 6.99
CA GLN A 31 -1.86 -8.38 7.25
C GLN A 31 -0.88 -8.63 8.39
N LYS A 32 0.12 -7.76 8.56
CA LYS A 32 1.04 -7.80 9.71
C LYS A 32 0.35 -7.44 11.02
N GLY A 33 -0.65 -6.55 10.98
CA GLY A 33 -1.34 -6.11 12.19
C GLY A 33 -0.36 -5.59 13.25
N ASP A 34 -0.39 -6.19 14.44
CA ASP A 34 0.49 -5.81 15.56
C ASP A 34 1.97 -6.18 15.34
N ASP A 35 2.29 -7.08 14.40
CA ASP A 35 3.66 -7.39 14.00
C ASP A 35 4.34 -6.20 13.29
N TYR A 36 3.56 -5.25 12.75
CA TYR A 36 4.12 -4.02 12.19
C TYR A 36 4.39 -3.01 13.32
N PRO A 37 5.67 -2.61 13.56
CA PRO A 37 6.11 -2.04 14.84
C PRO A 37 5.75 -0.55 15.03
N LEU A 38 4.69 -0.03 14.40
CA LEU A 38 4.35 1.38 14.47
C LEU A 38 3.88 1.82 15.87
N ALA A 39 3.10 0.99 16.57
CA ALA A 39 2.57 1.36 17.88
C ALA A 39 3.67 1.71 18.90
N ALA A 40 4.80 1.02 18.85
CA ALA A 40 5.95 1.31 19.71
C ALA A 40 6.64 2.64 19.36
N ALA A 41 6.72 2.97 18.06
CA ALA A 41 7.37 4.18 17.53
C ALA A 41 6.45 5.40 17.53
N SER A 42 5.14 5.21 17.40
CA SER A 42 4.15 6.28 17.31
C SER A 42 4.00 7.03 18.65
N GLY A 43 4.01 8.36 18.59
CA GLY A 43 3.76 9.23 19.74
C GLY A 43 2.37 9.03 20.36
N ILE A 44 1.39 8.59 19.57
CA ILE A 44 0.00 8.33 20.01
C ILE A 44 -0.24 6.85 20.40
N LYS A 45 0.81 5.99 20.32
CA LYS A 45 0.77 4.58 20.72
C LYS A 45 -0.29 3.74 20.00
N LYS A 46 -0.65 4.11 18.78
CA LYS A 46 -1.56 3.38 17.90
C LYS A 46 -0.78 2.67 16.79
N GLY A 47 -1.23 1.47 16.43
CA GLY A 47 -0.71 0.70 15.31
C GLY A 47 -1.09 1.30 13.96
N TRP A 48 -0.49 0.77 12.90
CA TRP A 48 -0.74 1.27 11.54
C TRP A 48 -2.22 1.12 11.14
N THR A 49 -2.82 -0.03 11.40
CA THR A 49 -4.22 -0.32 11.05
C THR A 49 -5.17 0.67 11.72
N GLU A 50 -4.97 0.94 13.03
CA GLU A 50 -5.81 1.91 13.76
C GLU A 50 -5.69 3.32 13.19
N GLN A 51 -4.49 3.74 12.78
CA GLN A 51 -4.26 5.07 12.22
C GLN A 51 -4.79 5.18 10.79
N ALA A 52 -4.63 4.14 9.97
CA ALA A 52 -5.18 4.07 8.62
C ALA A 52 -6.72 4.08 8.64
N ASP A 53 -7.33 3.35 9.59
CA ASP A 53 -8.78 3.34 9.77
C ASP A 53 -9.30 4.70 10.27
N ALA A 54 -8.57 5.38 11.16
CA ALA A 54 -8.91 6.75 11.59
C ALA A 54 -8.88 7.73 10.42
N PHE A 55 -7.90 7.61 9.52
CA PHE A 55 -7.86 8.42 8.30
C PHE A 55 -9.02 8.07 7.35
N ALA A 56 -9.31 6.80 7.14
CA ALA A 56 -10.46 6.37 6.34
C ALA A 56 -11.78 6.93 6.90
N ASP A 57 -11.96 6.90 8.21
CA ASP A 57 -13.14 7.48 8.88
C ASP A 57 -13.23 9.00 8.70
N TYR A 58 -12.11 9.69 8.76
CA TYR A 58 -12.04 11.14 8.50
C TYR A 58 -12.48 11.52 7.08
N LEU A 59 -12.23 10.64 6.10
CA LEU A 59 -12.61 10.87 4.70
C LEU A 59 -14.11 10.67 4.43
N LYS A 60 -14.86 10.06 5.34
CA LYS A 60 -16.28 9.76 5.13
C LYS A 60 -17.09 11.02 4.83
N GLY A 61 -17.86 10.98 3.74
CA GLY A 61 -18.67 12.10 3.27
C GLY A 61 -17.91 13.20 2.51
N MET A 62 -16.58 13.10 2.38
CA MET A 62 -15.83 14.02 1.53
C MET A 62 -15.97 13.67 0.05
N THR A 63 -15.83 14.70 -0.80
CA THR A 63 -15.65 14.51 -2.25
C THR A 63 -14.18 14.29 -2.57
N ALA A 64 -13.88 13.69 -3.74
CA ALA A 64 -12.50 13.53 -4.21
C ALA A 64 -11.71 14.85 -4.22
N GLU A 65 -12.36 15.97 -4.63
CA GLU A 65 -11.75 17.30 -4.62
C GLU A 65 -11.36 17.77 -3.22
N LYS A 66 -12.19 17.49 -2.20
CA LYS A 66 -11.86 17.81 -0.81
C LYS A 66 -10.70 16.98 -0.29
N VAL A 67 -10.68 15.71 -0.61
CA VAL A 67 -9.56 14.81 -0.22
C VAL A 67 -8.25 15.28 -0.86
N ALA A 68 -8.25 15.59 -2.15
CA ALA A 68 -7.07 16.06 -2.86
C ALA A 68 -6.48 17.38 -2.28
N LYS A 69 -7.31 18.17 -1.57
CA LYS A 69 -6.90 19.45 -0.94
C LYS A 69 -6.51 19.30 0.53
N LEU A 70 -6.49 18.10 1.09
CA LEU A 70 -6.01 17.91 2.46
C LEU A 70 -4.55 18.33 2.56
N GLU A 71 -4.27 19.23 3.51
CA GLU A 71 -2.93 19.72 3.73
C GLU A 71 -2.11 18.78 4.61
N THR A 72 -0.83 18.66 4.28
CA THR A 72 0.15 17.87 5.03
C THR A 72 1.34 18.75 5.43
N GLU A 73 2.05 18.34 6.48
CA GLU A 73 3.37 18.84 6.84
C GLU A 73 4.42 18.34 5.83
N GLU A 74 5.67 18.81 5.95
CA GLU A 74 6.78 18.40 5.08
C GLU A 74 7.07 16.88 5.15
N ASP A 75 6.75 16.25 6.28
CA ASP A 75 6.89 14.80 6.51
C ASP A 75 5.63 14.00 6.12
N GLY A 76 4.68 14.61 5.44
CA GLY A 76 3.44 13.99 4.95
C GLY A 76 2.35 13.81 6.01
N LYS A 77 2.58 14.16 7.28
CA LYS A 77 1.57 14.06 8.34
C LYS A 77 0.43 15.05 8.13
N PRO A 78 -0.79 14.74 8.63
CA PRO A 78 -1.90 15.68 8.56
C PRO A 78 -1.60 17.01 9.26
N LYS A 79 -1.94 18.15 8.63
CA LYS A 79 -1.97 19.46 9.30
C LYS A 79 -3.21 19.67 10.16
N ASP A 80 -4.31 19.01 9.81
CA ASP A 80 -5.54 19.06 10.59
C ASP A 80 -5.33 18.47 11.97
N ALA A 81 -5.56 19.24 13.03
CA ALA A 81 -5.27 18.86 14.41
C ALA A 81 -6.16 17.71 14.91
N ASP A 82 -7.43 17.64 14.45
CA ASP A 82 -8.35 16.60 14.85
C ASP A 82 -7.89 15.25 14.24
N LEU A 83 -7.52 15.26 12.96
CA LEU A 83 -6.97 14.07 12.32
C LEU A 83 -5.62 13.69 12.92
N LEU A 84 -4.71 14.65 13.15
CA LEU A 84 -3.38 14.40 13.71
C LEU A 84 -3.43 13.74 15.09
N SER A 85 -4.48 14.02 15.89
CA SER A 85 -4.69 13.39 17.19
C SER A 85 -4.90 11.87 17.13
N SER A 86 -5.30 11.35 15.97
CA SER A 86 -5.65 9.93 15.74
C SER A 86 -4.82 9.27 14.64
N CYS A 87 -4.14 10.05 13.79
CA CYS A 87 -3.36 9.59 12.65
C CYS A 87 -2.10 10.45 12.50
N THR A 88 -0.93 9.87 12.77
CA THR A 88 0.39 10.51 12.66
C THR A 88 1.26 9.90 11.57
N ILE A 89 0.70 8.98 10.75
CA ILE A 89 1.38 8.49 9.55
C ILE A 89 1.33 9.54 8.44
N ALA A 90 2.26 9.48 7.49
CA ALA A 90 2.20 10.26 6.28
C ALA A 90 0.97 9.86 5.46
N ILE A 91 0.14 10.83 5.08
CA ILE A 91 -1.15 10.58 4.39
C ILE A 91 -1.15 11.01 2.92
N ASP A 92 -0.12 11.67 2.45
CA ASP A 92 -0.03 12.22 1.09
C ASP A 92 -0.18 11.15 0.01
N GLY A 93 0.54 10.02 0.13
CA GLY A 93 0.42 8.89 -0.78
C GLY A 93 -1.00 8.26 -0.79
N TYR A 94 -1.62 8.13 0.39
CA TYR A 94 -3.00 7.61 0.48
C TYR A 94 -4.01 8.60 -0.10
N ARG A 95 -3.87 9.91 0.16
CA ARG A 95 -4.67 10.97 -0.45
C ARG A 95 -4.63 10.87 -1.97
N ASP A 96 -3.43 10.72 -2.54
CA ASP A 96 -3.23 10.65 -3.99
C ASP A 96 -3.80 9.34 -4.56
N ALA A 97 -3.71 8.23 -3.83
CA ALA A 97 -4.34 6.95 -4.20
C ALA A 97 -5.88 7.07 -4.21
N VAL A 98 -6.49 7.74 -3.23
CA VAL A 98 -7.94 8.01 -3.23
C VAL A 98 -8.34 8.87 -4.44
N ALA A 99 -7.56 9.90 -4.77
CA ALA A 99 -7.84 10.74 -5.94
C ALA A 99 -7.82 9.93 -7.25
N LYS A 100 -6.82 9.05 -7.42
CA LYS A 100 -6.73 8.12 -8.56
C LYS A 100 -7.90 7.14 -8.59
N ALA A 101 -8.24 6.52 -7.45
CA ALA A 101 -9.36 5.59 -7.36
C ALA A 101 -10.69 6.26 -7.74
N CYS A 102 -10.92 7.50 -7.29
CA CYS A 102 -12.12 8.25 -7.67
C CYS A 102 -12.15 8.61 -9.16
N ALA A 103 -10.99 8.96 -9.73
CA ALA A 103 -10.89 9.28 -11.16
C ALA A 103 -11.13 8.06 -12.06
N ASN A 104 -10.74 6.88 -11.59
CA ASN A 104 -10.87 5.61 -12.31
C ASN A 104 -12.19 4.87 -12.01
N ALA A 105 -13.07 5.45 -11.17
CA ALA A 105 -14.31 4.79 -10.78
C ALA A 105 -15.25 4.57 -11.96
N GLU A 106 -15.65 3.34 -12.19
CA GLU A 106 -16.54 2.89 -13.25
C GLU A 106 -17.69 2.04 -12.70
N ALA A 107 -18.80 1.99 -13.43
CA ALA A 107 -19.95 1.16 -13.09
C ALA A 107 -19.72 -0.27 -13.59
N LEU A 108 -19.13 -1.12 -12.77
CA LEU A 108 -18.76 -2.50 -13.12
C LEU A 108 -19.78 -3.56 -12.65
N GLY A 109 -20.96 -3.15 -12.15
CA GLY A 109 -22.02 -4.07 -11.75
C GLY A 109 -22.30 -4.10 -10.25
N ALA A 110 -21.53 -3.39 -9.41
CA ALA A 110 -21.79 -3.26 -7.99
C ALA A 110 -23.17 -2.63 -7.73
N ALA A 111 -23.90 -3.14 -6.73
CA ALA A 111 -25.20 -2.66 -6.33
C ALA A 111 -25.20 -2.13 -4.90
N LYS A 112 -26.24 -1.34 -4.57
CA LYS A 112 -26.39 -0.85 -3.19
C LYS A 112 -26.60 -2.04 -2.23
N GLY A 113 -25.74 -2.12 -1.23
CA GLY A 113 -25.75 -3.19 -0.22
C GLY A 113 -24.69 -4.25 -0.44
N ASP A 114 -23.99 -4.23 -1.58
CA ASP A 114 -22.84 -5.09 -1.81
C ASP A 114 -21.69 -4.74 -0.83
N ARG A 115 -20.91 -5.76 -0.50
CA ARG A 115 -19.72 -5.62 0.34
C ARG A 115 -18.50 -5.43 -0.53
N VAL A 116 -17.65 -4.44 -0.21
CA VAL A 116 -16.36 -4.20 -0.88
C VAL A 116 -15.28 -4.97 -0.17
N SER A 117 -14.37 -5.59 -0.93
CA SER A 117 -13.19 -6.28 -0.41
C SER A 117 -11.96 -5.95 -1.25
N LEU A 118 -10.79 -5.92 -0.59
CA LEU A 118 -9.49 -5.74 -1.21
C LEU A 118 -8.64 -6.97 -0.90
N GLY A 119 -8.04 -7.56 -1.93
CA GLY A 119 -7.05 -8.63 -1.82
C GLY A 119 -5.71 -8.14 -2.35
N ILE A 120 -4.63 -8.37 -1.61
CA ILE A 120 -3.26 -8.08 -2.03
C ILE A 120 -2.43 -9.33 -1.76
N GLU A 121 -1.74 -9.79 -2.80
CA GLU A 121 -0.78 -10.90 -2.72
C GLU A 121 0.54 -10.42 -3.29
N ALA A 122 1.64 -10.73 -2.61
CA ALA A 122 2.97 -10.32 -3.05
C ALA A 122 3.95 -11.49 -2.96
N ALA A 123 4.78 -11.63 -3.99
CA ALA A 123 5.80 -12.66 -4.10
C ALA A 123 7.11 -12.10 -4.63
N ASN A 124 8.23 -12.69 -4.17
CA ASN A 124 9.53 -12.40 -4.76
C ASN A 124 9.66 -13.15 -6.11
N ALA A 125 10.04 -12.43 -7.16
CA ALA A 125 10.18 -12.94 -8.52
C ALA A 125 11.64 -12.98 -9.01
N SER A 126 12.62 -12.78 -8.12
CA SER A 126 14.04 -12.86 -8.49
C SER A 126 14.51 -14.30 -8.57
N SER A 127 15.22 -14.63 -9.64
CA SER A 127 15.81 -15.98 -9.85
C SER A 127 17.22 -16.09 -9.27
N ASP A 128 17.96 -15.00 -9.18
CA ASP A 128 19.33 -14.91 -8.71
C ASP A 128 19.46 -13.77 -7.68
N VAL A 129 20.44 -13.88 -6.79
CA VAL A 129 20.69 -12.90 -5.74
C VAL A 129 22.10 -12.29 -5.81
N THR A 130 22.92 -12.67 -6.79
CA THR A 130 24.30 -12.21 -6.95
C THR A 130 24.58 -11.86 -8.39
N ALA A 131 24.99 -10.60 -8.64
CA ALA A 131 25.55 -10.22 -9.94
C ALA A 131 26.93 -10.85 -10.13
N THR A 132 27.28 -11.14 -11.37
CA THR A 132 28.60 -11.65 -11.77
C THR A 132 29.17 -10.76 -12.87
N ASP A 133 30.47 -10.89 -13.17
CA ASP A 133 31.16 -10.07 -14.19
C ASP A 133 30.48 -10.05 -15.57
N ASP A 134 29.66 -11.08 -15.86
CA ASP A 134 28.99 -11.24 -17.15
C ASP A 134 27.45 -11.13 -17.06
N LYS A 135 26.89 -10.86 -15.87
CA LYS A 135 25.42 -10.95 -15.68
C LYS A 135 24.93 -9.96 -14.65
N ASP A 136 24.00 -9.10 -15.09
CA ASP A 136 23.18 -8.29 -14.19
C ASP A 136 22.18 -9.17 -13.44
N VAL A 137 21.78 -8.72 -12.26
CA VAL A 137 20.72 -9.35 -11.45
C VAL A 137 19.55 -8.41 -11.28
N ASN A 138 18.36 -8.92 -11.53
CA ASN A 138 17.10 -8.22 -11.31
C ASN A 138 16.40 -8.78 -10.08
N ALA A 139 16.22 -7.94 -9.05
CA ALA A 139 15.42 -8.23 -7.88
C ALA A 139 14.04 -7.60 -8.06
N GLN A 140 12.98 -8.41 -8.03
CA GLN A 140 11.61 -7.98 -8.29
C GLN A 140 10.66 -8.50 -7.24
N VAL A 141 9.65 -7.72 -6.92
CA VAL A 141 8.50 -8.13 -6.11
C VAL A 141 7.25 -7.97 -6.97
N ASP A 142 6.56 -9.07 -7.23
CA ASP A 142 5.27 -9.04 -7.93
C ASP A 142 4.16 -8.84 -6.92
N VAL A 143 3.34 -7.81 -7.15
CA VAL A 143 2.21 -7.45 -6.29
C VAL A 143 0.93 -7.49 -7.09
N THR A 144 0.08 -8.48 -6.81
CA THR A 144 -1.27 -8.59 -7.39
C THR A 144 -2.28 -7.94 -6.47
N ILE A 145 -3.11 -7.07 -7.02
CA ILE A 145 -4.12 -6.31 -6.28
C ILE A 145 -5.48 -6.58 -6.92
N VAL A 146 -6.47 -6.96 -6.11
CA VAL A 146 -7.84 -7.17 -6.56
C VAL A 146 -8.80 -6.46 -5.63
N ALA A 147 -9.62 -5.56 -6.18
CA ALA A 147 -10.78 -5.01 -5.50
C ALA A 147 -12.04 -5.65 -6.10
N LEU A 148 -12.95 -6.11 -5.24
CA LEU A 148 -14.20 -6.71 -5.70
C LEU A 148 -15.37 -6.36 -4.79
N THR A 149 -16.58 -6.54 -5.32
CA THR A 149 -17.81 -6.49 -4.52
C THR A 149 -18.53 -7.82 -4.56
N THR A 150 -19.22 -8.13 -3.45
CA THR A 150 -20.06 -9.34 -3.33
C THR A 150 -21.44 -8.97 -2.84
N ASP A 151 -22.46 -9.67 -3.35
CA ASP A 151 -23.82 -9.59 -2.84
C ASP A 151 -23.98 -10.28 -1.46
N SER A 152 -25.21 -10.31 -0.94
CA SER A 152 -25.53 -10.96 0.33
C SER A 152 -25.32 -12.48 0.32
N ASP A 153 -25.35 -13.11 -0.85
CA ASP A 153 -25.13 -14.54 -1.05
C ASP A 153 -23.65 -14.88 -1.26
N GLY A 154 -22.78 -13.87 -1.29
CA GLY A 154 -21.35 -14.03 -1.49
C GLY A 154 -20.92 -14.18 -2.96
N ARG A 155 -21.83 -13.87 -3.92
CA ARG A 155 -21.47 -13.87 -5.34
C ARG A 155 -20.75 -12.59 -5.70
N VAL A 156 -19.68 -12.67 -6.50
CA VAL A 156 -18.97 -11.51 -7.05
C VAL A 156 -19.89 -10.74 -7.99
N THR A 157 -20.10 -9.47 -7.71
CA THR A 157 -20.94 -8.56 -8.51
C THR A 157 -20.13 -7.59 -9.36
N SER A 158 -18.92 -7.24 -8.90
CA SER A 158 -17.92 -6.53 -9.70
C SER A 158 -16.52 -6.90 -9.27
N ALA A 159 -15.54 -6.77 -10.15
CA ALA A 159 -14.13 -6.92 -9.83
C ALA A 159 -13.27 -6.06 -10.73
N ILE A 160 -12.16 -5.58 -10.18
CA ILE A 160 -11.05 -4.96 -10.90
C ILE A 160 -9.75 -5.50 -10.32
N GLY A 161 -8.80 -5.85 -11.17
CA GLY A 161 -7.47 -6.30 -10.78
C GLY A 161 -6.40 -5.51 -11.46
N ASP A 162 -5.27 -5.38 -10.79
CA ASP A 162 -4.06 -4.74 -11.30
C ASP A 162 -2.83 -5.44 -10.73
N MET A 163 -1.66 -5.20 -11.33
CA MET A 163 -0.40 -5.74 -10.88
C MET A 163 0.67 -4.66 -10.89
N ALA A 164 1.52 -4.65 -9.87
CA ALA A 164 2.73 -3.84 -9.81
C ALA A 164 3.96 -4.76 -9.67
N GLU A 165 5.00 -4.47 -10.43
CA GLU A 165 6.23 -5.26 -10.48
C GLU A 165 7.46 -4.35 -10.24
N PRO A 166 7.60 -3.75 -9.04
CA PRO A 166 8.77 -2.95 -8.71
C PRO A 166 10.02 -3.81 -8.73
N ALA A 167 11.06 -3.34 -9.42
CA ALA A 167 12.32 -4.04 -9.60
C ALA A 167 13.52 -3.14 -9.33
N LEU A 168 14.60 -3.76 -8.84
CA LEU A 168 15.92 -3.18 -8.66
C LEU A 168 16.91 -4.02 -9.47
N THR A 169 17.70 -3.40 -10.32
CA THR A 169 18.76 -4.08 -11.07
C THR A 169 20.11 -3.77 -10.46
N VAL A 170 20.90 -4.80 -10.15
CA VAL A 170 22.32 -4.68 -9.84
C VAL A 170 23.10 -5.10 -11.09
N MET A 171 23.86 -4.17 -11.66
CA MET A 171 24.65 -4.38 -12.84
C MET A 171 25.90 -5.22 -12.52
N SER A 172 26.46 -5.85 -13.55
CA SER A 172 27.68 -6.67 -13.43
C SER A 172 28.90 -5.89 -12.91
N ASP A 173 28.91 -4.55 -13.06
CA ASP A 173 29.93 -3.65 -12.51
C ASP A 173 29.64 -3.20 -11.05
N GLY A 174 28.57 -3.71 -10.44
CA GLY A 174 28.15 -3.40 -9.06
C GLY A 174 27.34 -2.12 -8.90
N ASN A 175 26.99 -1.42 -9.97
CA ASN A 175 26.08 -0.27 -9.92
C ASN A 175 24.62 -0.72 -9.73
N VAL A 176 23.77 0.16 -9.15
CA VAL A 176 22.36 -0.05 -8.86
C VAL A 176 21.52 1.03 -9.52
#